data_32eff7c160ea43f5d37d2c2fbf97f472
#
_entry.id   32eff7c160ea43f5d37d2c2fbf97f472
#
_cell.length_a   1.000
_cell.length_b   1.000
_cell.length_c   1.000
_cell.angle_alpha   90.00
_cell.angle_beta   90.00
_cell.angle_gamma   90.00
#
_symmetry.space_group_name_H-M   'P 1'
#
loop_
_entity.id
_entity.type
_entity.pdbx_description
1 polymer ?
#
loop_
_entity_poly.entity_id
_entity_poly.type
_entity_poly.pdbx_seq_one_letter_code
_entity_poly.pdbx_strand_id
1 'polypeptide(L)'
;MHLNDVRRDWTKLGAEDPLWAVLVEPGKRGGRWDVGEFLATGRTDVEETSGQLRQFGLPTRWERVLDFGCGVGRLSQALAPHADEVVGVDIAPTMLEAARRLNRSAENIRFVLNDAPDLSQFPDGHFDLVYSALVLQHLPRPAIDHYLAEFLRVLRPGGIAVVGLPTEPGRTARGIVWHLAPSRLISWAQCHLLNYPAPMKMTVVPHADMVRLMAAHDGEIVGQWRDLLYSEDWVCTRYAVRRAGRPRQEPLHD
;
A
#
# COMPACT_ATOMS: atom_id res chain seq x y z
N MET A 1 -18.45 -4.56 3.99
CA MET A 1 -17.33 -5.36 3.43
C MET A 1 -16.49 -5.85 4.60
N HIS A 2 -16.17 -7.13 4.63
CA HIS A 2 -15.29 -7.72 5.65
C HIS A 2 -13.94 -8.08 5.03
N LEU A 3 -12.88 -8.24 5.83
CA LEU A 3 -11.56 -8.62 5.32
C LEU A 3 -11.59 -9.96 4.56
N ASN A 4 -12.44 -10.89 4.98
CA ASN A 4 -12.64 -12.14 4.26
C ASN A 4 -13.16 -11.95 2.81
N ASP A 5 -13.96 -10.90 2.56
CA ASP A 5 -14.39 -10.56 1.19
C ASP A 5 -13.20 -10.03 0.39
N VAL A 6 -12.37 -9.17 0.99
CA VAL A 6 -11.14 -8.66 0.37
C VAL A 6 -10.20 -9.81 0.00
N ARG A 7 -9.92 -10.71 0.96
CA ARG A 7 -9.08 -11.89 0.74
C ARG A 7 -9.59 -12.74 -0.42
N ARG A 8 -10.88 -13.07 -0.42
CA ARG A 8 -11.52 -13.87 -1.49
C ARG A 8 -11.38 -13.19 -2.85
N ASP A 9 -11.67 -11.89 -2.92
CA ASP A 9 -11.69 -11.13 -4.16
C ASP A 9 -10.25 -11.00 -4.73
N TRP A 10 -9.25 -10.66 -3.90
CA TRP A 10 -7.85 -10.57 -4.32
C TRP A 10 -7.21 -11.93 -4.63
N THR A 11 -7.61 -13.00 -3.95
CA THR A 11 -7.18 -14.37 -4.30
C THR A 11 -7.63 -14.74 -5.70
N LYS A 12 -8.87 -14.38 -6.11
CA LYS A 12 -9.38 -14.62 -7.47
C LYS A 12 -8.64 -13.77 -8.50
N LEU A 13 -8.45 -12.47 -8.23
CA LEU A 13 -7.72 -11.56 -9.09
C LEU A 13 -6.28 -12.03 -9.32
N GLY A 14 -5.60 -12.43 -8.27
CA GLY A 14 -4.23 -12.96 -8.33
C GLY A 14 -4.11 -14.32 -9.02
N ALA A 15 -5.15 -15.14 -9.01
CA ALA A 15 -5.17 -16.41 -9.72
C ALA A 15 -5.33 -16.25 -11.23
N GLU A 16 -6.10 -15.23 -11.70
CA GLU A 16 -6.39 -15.04 -13.12
C GLU A 16 -5.32 -14.20 -13.83
N ASP A 17 -5.03 -12.99 -13.31
CA ASP A 17 -4.07 -12.07 -13.94
C ASP A 17 -3.40 -11.20 -12.87
N PRO A 18 -2.40 -11.73 -12.16
CA PRO A 18 -1.82 -11.07 -11.00
C PRO A 18 -1.13 -9.73 -11.32
N LEU A 19 -0.49 -9.59 -12.49
CA LEU A 19 0.19 -8.34 -12.86
C LEU A 19 -0.81 -7.23 -13.17
N TRP A 20 -1.85 -7.57 -13.96
CA TRP A 20 -2.90 -6.63 -14.28
C TRP A 20 -3.73 -6.24 -13.05
N ALA A 21 -3.96 -7.17 -12.12
CA ALA A 21 -4.68 -6.87 -10.89
C ALA A 21 -3.95 -5.83 -10.02
N VAL A 22 -2.61 -5.83 -10.01
CA VAL A 22 -1.79 -4.83 -9.29
C VAL A 22 -1.77 -3.49 -10.04
N LEU A 23 -1.62 -3.50 -11.36
CA LEU A 23 -1.63 -2.30 -12.20
C LEU A 23 -2.61 -2.45 -13.35
N VAL A 24 -3.81 -1.87 -13.16
CA VAL A 24 -4.87 -1.88 -14.16
C VAL A 24 -4.53 -0.86 -15.25
N GLU A 25 -3.92 -1.34 -16.35
CA GLU A 25 -3.65 -0.53 -17.52
C GLU A 25 -4.46 -0.98 -18.74
N PRO A 26 -4.94 -0.03 -19.57
CA PRO A 26 -5.58 -0.36 -20.85
C PRO A 26 -4.65 -1.23 -21.73
N GLY A 27 -5.21 -2.32 -22.27
CA GLY A 27 -4.45 -3.21 -23.17
C GLY A 27 -3.53 -4.22 -22.49
N LYS A 28 -3.31 -4.15 -21.16
CA LYS A 28 -2.41 -5.06 -20.42
C LYS A 28 -3.11 -6.29 -19.84
N ARG A 29 -4.44 -6.35 -19.86
CA ARG A 29 -5.21 -7.46 -19.33
C ARG A 29 -5.03 -8.75 -20.15
N GLY A 30 -5.15 -9.92 -19.48
CA GLY A 30 -5.04 -11.24 -20.09
C GLY A 30 -3.59 -11.67 -20.27
N GLY A 31 -2.75 -11.40 -19.27
CA GLY A 31 -1.33 -11.79 -19.25
C GLY A 31 -0.47 -10.99 -20.23
N ARG A 32 -0.89 -9.78 -20.63
CA ARG A 32 -0.20 -8.97 -21.64
C ARG A 32 0.88 -8.04 -21.06
N TRP A 33 1.04 -7.99 -19.75
CA TRP A 33 2.17 -7.31 -19.17
C TRP A 33 3.48 -8.03 -19.51
N ASP A 34 4.45 -7.33 -20.06
CA ASP A 34 5.83 -7.77 -20.01
C ASP A 34 6.33 -7.65 -18.55
N VAL A 35 6.97 -8.70 -18.03
CA VAL A 35 7.41 -8.74 -16.63
C VAL A 35 8.46 -7.69 -16.34
N GLY A 36 9.41 -7.45 -17.26
CA GLY A 36 10.46 -6.45 -17.09
C GLY A 36 9.90 -5.03 -17.07
N GLU A 37 8.96 -4.73 -17.99
CA GLU A 37 8.23 -3.46 -18.05
C GLU A 37 7.43 -3.24 -16.76
N PHE A 38 6.68 -4.25 -16.30
CA PHE A 38 5.91 -4.19 -15.06
C PHE A 38 6.79 -3.89 -13.84
N LEU A 39 7.90 -4.61 -13.69
CA LEU A 39 8.83 -4.40 -12.59
C LEU A 39 9.56 -3.05 -12.67
N ALA A 40 9.78 -2.52 -13.88
CA ALA A 40 10.33 -1.19 -14.06
C ALA A 40 9.44 -0.10 -13.47
N THR A 41 8.11 -0.25 -13.53
CA THR A 41 7.20 0.71 -12.89
C THR A 41 7.40 0.80 -11.38
N GLY A 42 7.77 -0.31 -10.72
CA GLY A 42 8.11 -0.34 -9.30
C GLY A 42 9.40 0.43 -8.99
N ARG A 43 10.41 0.29 -9.84
CA ARG A 43 11.68 1.06 -9.69
C ARG A 43 11.42 2.55 -9.83
N THR A 44 10.69 2.98 -10.84
CA THR A 44 10.31 4.40 -11.01
C THR A 44 9.57 4.94 -9.79
N ASP A 45 8.60 4.18 -9.27
CA ASP A 45 7.82 4.56 -8.07
C ASP A 45 8.73 4.79 -6.83
N VAL A 46 9.65 3.85 -6.56
CA VAL A 46 10.57 3.95 -5.42
C VAL A 46 11.60 5.06 -5.62
N GLU A 47 12.07 5.29 -6.86
CA GLU A 47 12.98 6.40 -7.18
C GLU A 47 12.32 7.76 -6.99
N GLU A 48 11.09 7.95 -7.48
CA GLU A 48 10.30 9.17 -7.29
C GLU A 48 10.03 9.42 -5.80
N THR A 49 9.59 8.39 -5.07
CA THR A 49 9.37 8.46 -3.63
C THR A 49 10.66 8.82 -2.88
N SER A 50 11.77 8.20 -3.22
CA SER A 50 13.08 8.51 -2.63
C SER A 50 13.50 9.95 -2.92
N GLY A 51 13.16 10.48 -4.10
CA GLY A 51 13.34 11.89 -4.45
C GLY A 51 12.56 12.82 -3.52
N GLN A 52 11.29 12.51 -3.28
CA GLN A 52 10.43 13.27 -2.36
C GLN A 52 10.93 13.18 -0.91
N LEU A 53 11.28 11.98 -0.44
CA LEU A 53 11.82 11.80 0.92
C LEU A 53 13.08 12.64 1.15
N ARG A 54 14.00 12.69 0.18
CA ARG A 54 15.20 13.56 0.26
C ARG A 54 14.85 15.04 0.38
N GLN A 55 13.82 15.52 -0.34
CA GLN A 55 13.38 16.93 -0.23
C GLN A 55 12.87 17.26 1.19
N PHE A 56 12.31 16.28 1.90
CA PHE A 56 11.89 16.43 3.30
C PHE A 56 12.99 16.11 4.31
N GLY A 57 14.24 15.86 3.88
CA GLY A 57 15.35 15.50 4.77
C GLY A 57 15.19 14.11 5.41
N LEU A 58 14.44 13.21 4.79
CA LEU A 58 14.16 11.87 5.29
C LEU A 58 15.14 10.83 4.69
N PRO A 59 15.38 9.70 5.39
CA PRO A 59 16.26 8.64 4.90
C PRO A 59 15.69 7.97 3.64
N THR A 60 16.61 7.44 2.81
CA THR A 60 16.27 6.64 1.61
C THR A 60 16.99 5.29 1.60
N ARG A 61 17.57 4.89 2.73
CA ARG A 61 18.11 3.56 3.01
C ARG A 61 17.71 3.12 4.41
N TRP A 62 17.36 1.85 4.54
CA TRP A 62 16.74 1.29 5.75
C TRP A 62 17.37 -0.06 6.08
N GLU A 63 17.29 -0.47 7.35
CA GLU A 63 17.62 -1.83 7.76
C GLU A 63 16.47 -2.78 7.41
N ARG A 64 15.25 -2.47 7.88
CA ARG A 64 14.07 -3.31 7.70
C ARG A 64 12.89 -2.55 7.14
N VAL A 65 12.35 -3.06 6.03
CA VAL A 65 11.21 -2.47 5.33
C VAL A 65 10.03 -3.43 5.34
N LEU A 66 8.85 -2.93 5.64
CA LEU A 66 7.57 -3.61 5.42
C LEU A 66 6.92 -3.06 4.15
N ASP A 67 6.72 -3.90 3.13
CA ASP A 67 5.89 -3.62 1.95
C ASP A 67 4.49 -4.22 2.19
N PHE A 68 3.55 -3.36 2.61
CA PHE A 68 2.20 -3.78 2.97
C PHE A 68 1.27 -3.82 1.75
N GLY A 69 0.69 -4.99 1.49
CA GLY A 69 -0.08 -5.28 0.29
C GLY A 69 0.83 -5.46 -0.92
N CYS A 70 1.92 -6.20 -0.75
CA CYS A 70 2.99 -6.32 -1.74
C CYS A 70 2.56 -6.91 -3.09
N GLY A 71 1.38 -7.55 -3.16
CA GLY A 71 0.90 -8.22 -4.36
C GLY A 71 1.92 -9.21 -4.89
N VAL A 72 2.37 -8.99 -6.12
CA VAL A 72 3.39 -9.82 -6.79
C VAL A 72 4.83 -9.38 -6.49
N GLY A 73 5.04 -8.49 -5.52
CA GLY A 73 6.38 -8.05 -5.09
C GLY A 73 7.02 -6.97 -5.97
N ARG A 74 6.21 -6.21 -6.71
CA ARG A 74 6.68 -5.12 -7.59
C ARG A 74 7.49 -4.07 -6.81
N LEU A 75 6.94 -3.60 -5.69
CA LEU A 75 7.60 -2.63 -4.83
C LEU A 75 8.64 -3.28 -3.93
N SER A 76 8.38 -4.50 -3.43
CA SER A 76 9.37 -5.25 -2.64
C SER A 76 10.70 -5.38 -3.38
N GLN A 77 10.66 -5.74 -4.69
CA GLN A 77 11.87 -5.84 -5.51
C GLN A 77 12.56 -4.48 -5.70
N ALA A 78 11.79 -3.41 -5.89
CA ALA A 78 12.34 -2.08 -6.06
C ALA A 78 12.93 -1.51 -4.77
N LEU A 79 12.41 -1.89 -3.60
CA LEU A 79 12.91 -1.49 -2.29
C LEU A 79 14.16 -2.28 -1.85
N ALA A 80 14.35 -3.50 -2.36
CA ALA A 80 15.43 -4.39 -1.96
C ALA A 80 16.85 -3.78 -2.06
N PRO A 81 17.21 -3.00 -3.10
CA PRO A 81 18.52 -2.32 -3.16
C PRO A 81 18.71 -1.23 -2.09
N HIS A 82 17.63 -0.77 -1.47
CA HIS A 82 17.60 0.30 -0.49
C HIS A 82 17.45 -0.19 0.95
N ALA A 83 17.42 -1.50 1.17
CA ALA A 83 17.19 -2.11 2.48
C ALA A 83 18.10 -3.32 2.71
N ASP A 84 18.32 -3.64 4.00
CA ASP A 84 19.03 -4.87 4.36
C ASP A 84 18.04 -6.05 4.37
N GLU A 85 16.78 -5.84 4.78
CA GLU A 85 15.67 -6.79 4.69
C GLU A 85 14.38 -6.11 4.21
N VAL A 86 13.65 -6.76 3.28
CA VAL A 86 12.31 -6.37 2.87
C VAL A 86 11.33 -7.50 3.20
N VAL A 87 10.29 -7.18 3.95
CA VAL A 87 9.19 -8.09 4.24
C VAL A 87 7.95 -7.63 3.47
N GLY A 88 7.60 -8.38 2.43
CA GLY A 88 6.36 -8.17 1.69
C GLY A 88 5.21 -8.96 2.32
N VAL A 89 4.13 -8.28 2.69
CA VAL A 89 2.92 -8.94 3.20
C VAL A 89 1.74 -8.73 2.27
N ASP A 90 0.93 -9.77 2.08
CA ASP A 90 -0.33 -9.69 1.32
C ASP A 90 -1.37 -10.63 1.92
N ILE A 91 -2.66 -10.30 1.72
CA ILE A 91 -3.80 -11.09 2.19
C ILE A 91 -4.13 -12.26 1.25
N ALA A 92 -3.67 -12.20 -0.02
CA ALA A 92 -4.00 -13.15 -1.07
C ALA A 92 -2.85 -14.17 -1.29
N PRO A 93 -3.05 -15.46 -0.99
CA PRO A 93 -2.02 -16.49 -1.20
C PRO A 93 -1.53 -16.56 -2.65
N THR A 94 -2.43 -16.39 -3.62
CA THR A 94 -2.11 -16.44 -5.06
C THR A 94 -1.16 -15.31 -5.50
N MET A 95 -1.30 -14.13 -4.87
CA MET A 95 -0.37 -13.01 -5.08
C MET A 95 1.03 -13.35 -4.56
N LEU A 96 1.12 -13.91 -3.35
CA LEU A 96 2.41 -14.29 -2.75
C LEU A 96 3.10 -15.44 -3.50
N GLU A 97 2.34 -16.37 -4.08
CA GLU A 97 2.89 -17.39 -4.98
C GLU A 97 3.52 -16.76 -6.23
N ALA A 98 2.84 -15.79 -6.84
CA ALA A 98 3.37 -15.03 -7.97
C ALA A 98 4.60 -14.18 -7.54
N ALA A 99 4.53 -13.53 -6.37
CA ALA A 99 5.65 -12.77 -5.82
C ALA A 99 6.92 -13.63 -5.66
N ARG A 100 6.81 -14.80 -5.06
CA ARG A 100 7.95 -15.73 -4.90
C ARG A 100 8.51 -16.20 -6.24
N ARG A 101 7.66 -16.40 -7.25
CA ARG A 101 8.14 -16.77 -8.60
C ARG A 101 8.90 -15.64 -9.29
N LEU A 102 8.42 -14.40 -9.18
CA LEU A 102 9.00 -13.25 -9.87
C LEU A 102 10.27 -12.72 -9.18
N ASN A 103 10.44 -12.98 -7.89
CA ASN A 103 11.53 -12.41 -7.09
C ASN A 103 12.53 -13.46 -6.57
N ARG A 104 12.72 -14.58 -7.31
CA ARG A 104 13.57 -15.69 -6.90
C ARG A 104 15.05 -15.34 -6.67
N SER A 105 15.55 -14.31 -7.35
CA SER A 105 16.95 -13.88 -7.26
C SER A 105 17.21 -12.87 -6.14
N ALA A 106 16.17 -12.37 -5.47
CA ALA A 106 16.32 -11.41 -4.40
C ALA A 106 16.46 -12.15 -3.06
N GLU A 107 17.65 -12.14 -2.49
CA GLU A 107 17.97 -12.88 -1.26
C GLU A 107 17.47 -12.17 0.01
N ASN A 108 17.28 -10.85 -0.06
CA ASN A 108 16.86 -10.01 1.07
C ASN A 108 15.35 -9.71 1.09
N ILE A 109 14.53 -10.45 0.31
CA ILE A 109 13.08 -10.31 0.31
C ILE A 109 12.41 -11.55 0.90
N ARG A 110 11.51 -11.35 1.86
CA ARG A 110 10.66 -12.37 2.45
C ARG A 110 9.18 -12.06 2.23
N PHE A 111 8.42 -13.02 1.71
CA PHE A 111 6.98 -12.88 1.47
C PHE A 111 6.17 -13.67 2.50
N VAL A 112 5.26 -12.99 3.21
CA VAL A 112 4.49 -13.51 4.35
C VAL A 112 2.99 -13.25 4.14
N LEU A 113 2.18 -14.26 4.39
CA LEU A 113 0.72 -14.12 4.39
C LEU A 113 0.28 -13.31 5.61
N ASN A 114 -0.54 -12.28 5.39
CA ASN A 114 -1.21 -11.55 6.44
C ASN A 114 -2.71 -11.65 6.25
N ASP A 115 -3.32 -12.68 6.81
CA ASP A 115 -4.77 -12.90 6.80
C ASP A 115 -5.47 -12.47 8.11
N ALA A 116 -4.69 -11.93 9.05
CA ALA A 116 -5.17 -11.29 10.28
C ALA A 116 -5.67 -9.85 10.02
N PRO A 117 -6.54 -9.31 10.87
CA PRO A 117 -6.97 -7.92 10.75
C PRO A 117 -5.93 -6.88 11.17
N ASP A 118 -4.78 -7.33 11.64
CA ASP A 118 -3.69 -6.54 12.21
C ASP A 118 -2.31 -7.01 11.72
N LEU A 119 -1.24 -6.47 12.30
CA LEU A 119 0.14 -6.85 12.07
C LEU A 119 0.78 -7.50 13.32
N SER A 120 -0.01 -8.18 14.15
CA SER A 120 0.42 -8.81 15.41
C SER A 120 1.54 -9.84 15.25
N GLN A 121 1.75 -10.37 14.04
CA GLN A 121 2.89 -11.22 13.70
C GLN A 121 4.25 -10.47 13.75
N PHE A 122 4.23 -9.13 13.84
CA PHE A 122 5.43 -8.30 13.96
C PHE A 122 5.44 -7.57 15.30
N PRO A 123 6.59 -7.53 16.00
CA PRO A 123 6.71 -6.79 17.24
C PRO A 123 6.66 -5.29 17.03
N ASP A 124 6.41 -4.55 18.12
CA ASP A 124 6.47 -3.09 18.13
C ASP A 124 7.87 -2.61 17.77
N GLY A 125 7.95 -1.57 16.96
CA GLY A 125 9.21 -0.93 16.63
C GLY A 125 10.16 -1.79 15.77
N HIS A 126 9.63 -2.70 14.99
CA HIS A 126 10.42 -3.64 14.20
C HIS A 126 10.97 -3.06 12.90
N PHE A 127 10.26 -2.15 12.25
CA PHE A 127 10.59 -1.64 10.92
C PHE A 127 11.08 -0.18 10.95
N ASP A 128 11.94 0.16 10.01
CA ASP A 128 12.39 1.52 9.73
C ASP A 128 11.46 2.25 8.77
N LEU A 129 10.96 1.49 7.78
CA LEU A 129 10.02 1.95 6.78
C LEU A 129 8.83 0.97 6.70
N VAL A 130 7.62 1.53 6.66
CA VAL A 130 6.42 0.86 6.15
C VAL A 130 6.03 1.53 4.84
N TYR A 131 5.93 0.74 3.77
CA TYR A 131 5.54 1.24 2.45
C TYR A 131 4.20 0.60 2.05
N SER A 132 3.22 1.41 1.63
CA SER A 132 1.93 0.92 1.13
C SER A 132 1.41 1.84 0.03
N ALA A 133 1.33 1.34 -1.18
CA ALA A 133 0.80 2.05 -2.34
C ALA A 133 -0.15 1.15 -3.14
N LEU A 134 -1.28 1.71 -3.60
CA LEU A 134 -2.34 1.00 -4.34
C LEU A 134 -3.05 -0.11 -3.55
N VAL A 135 -3.05 -0.05 -2.22
CA VAL A 135 -3.56 -1.13 -1.34
C VAL A 135 -4.73 -0.69 -0.49
N LEU A 136 -4.51 0.29 0.38
CA LEU A 136 -5.47 0.66 1.43
C LEU A 136 -6.83 1.09 0.86
N GLN A 137 -6.87 1.69 -0.33
CA GLN A 137 -8.11 2.06 -1.00
C GLN A 137 -9.06 0.87 -1.27
N HIS A 138 -8.56 -0.35 -1.25
CA HIS A 138 -9.36 -1.55 -1.46
C HIS A 138 -9.94 -2.15 -0.17
N LEU A 139 -9.57 -1.58 0.97
CA LEU A 139 -10.04 -1.99 2.28
C LEU A 139 -11.29 -1.20 2.73
N PRO A 140 -12.12 -1.76 3.62
CA PRO A 140 -13.16 -0.99 4.30
C PRO A 140 -12.52 0.05 5.24
N ARG A 141 -13.18 1.21 5.40
CA ARG A 141 -12.64 2.32 6.20
C ARG A 141 -12.15 1.91 7.60
N PRO A 142 -12.89 1.11 8.40
CA PRO A 142 -12.39 0.70 9.72
C PRO A 142 -11.10 -0.12 9.66
N ALA A 143 -10.89 -0.91 8.61
CA ALA A 143 -9.64 -1.65 8.44
C ALA A 143 -8.49 -0.74 8.03
N ILE A 144 -8.75 0.30 7.19
CA ILE A 144 -7.75 1.32 6.86
C ILE A 144 -7.28 2.02 8.13
N ASP A 145 -8.23 2.50 8.95
CA ASP A 145 -7.92 3.23 10.19
C ASP A 145 -7.10 2.36 11.15
N HIS A 146 -7.45 1.07 11.26
CA HIS A 146 -6.73 0.12 12.09
C HIS A 146 -5.31 -0.16 11.57
N TYR A 147 -5.14 -0.43 10.26
CA TYR A 147 -3.82 -0.69 9.70
C TYR A 147 -2.90 0.53 9.74
N LEU A 148 -3.43 1.74 9.59
CA LEU A 148 -2.64 2.96 9.75
C LEU A 148 -2.09 3.11 11.18
N ALA A 149 -2.88 2.73 12.21
CA ALA A 149 -2.40 2.66 13.59
C ALA A 149 -1.34 1.56 13.77
N GLU A 150 -1.56 0.37 13.18
CA GLU A 150 -0.60 -0.74 13.20
C GLU A 150 0.72 -0.38 12.51
N PHE A 151 0.70 0.38 11.41
CA PHE A 151 1.92 0.87 10.75
C PHE A 151 2.76 1.68 11.74
N LEU A 152 2.14 2.57 12.50
CA LEU A 152 2.85 3.35 13.51
C LEU A 152 3.35 2.47 14.67
N ARG A 153 2.60 1.44 15.09
CA ARG A 153 3.03 0.49 16.11
C ARG A 153 4.28 -0.30 15.70
N VAL A 154 4.29 -0.84 14.49
CA VAL A 154 5.40 -1.68 14.01
C VAL A 154 6.62 -0.88 13.57
N LEU A 155 6.48 0.42 13.31
CA LEU A 155 7.63 1.30 13.05
C LEU A 155 8.42 1.54 14.33
N ARG A 156 9.74 1.59 14.26
CA ARG A 156 10.57 2.08 15.36
C ARG A 156 10.34 3.59 15.60
N PRO A 157 10.65 4.11 16.79
CA PRO A 157 10.64 5.55 17.02
C PRO A 157 11.49 6.27 15.97
N GLY A 158 10.92 7.28 15.31
CA GLY A 158 11.55 7.98 14.19
C GLY A 158 11.49 7.26 12.84
N GLY A 159 10.93 6.04 12.77
CA GLY A 159 10.64 5.33 11.51
C GLY A 159 9.55 6.02 10.71
N ILE A 160 9.49 5.71 9.42
CA ILE A 160 8.64 6.40 8.44
C ILE A 160 7.61 5.42 7.84
N ALA A 161 6.34 5.84 7.75
CA ALA A 161 5.36 5.21 6.87
C ALA A 161 5.20 6.05 5.59
N VAL A 162 5.34 5.42 4.42
CA VAL A 162 4.98 6.01 3.13
C VAL A 162 3.67 5.37 2.68
N VAL A 163 2.60 6.17 2.61
CA VAL A 163 1.25 5.67 2.37
C VAL A 163 0.58 6.46 1.25
N GLY A 164 0.15 5.77 0.20
CA GLY A 164 -0.64 6.33 -0.90
C GLY A 164 -2.14 6.03 -0.72
N LEU A 165 -2.99 7.07 -0.80
CA LEU A 165 -4.43 6.97 -0.63
C LEU A 165 -5.19 7.94 -1.54
N PRO A 166 -6.36 7.53 -2.08
CA PRO A 166 -7.32 8.48 -2.65
C PRO A 166 -7.87 9.39 -1.54
N THR A 167 -7.73 10.70 -1.71
CA THR A 167 -8.21 11.72 -0.77
C THR A 167 -9.51 12.36 -1.21
N GLU A 168 -9.74 12.39 -2.53
CA GLU A 168 -10.95 12.95 -3.13
C GLU A 168 -11.30 12.18 -4.41
N PRO A 169 -12.60 12.15 -4.80
CA PRO A 169 -12.98 11.69 -6.13
C PRO A 169 -12.45 12.65 -7.19
N GLY A 170 -11.99 12.11 -8.32
CA GLY A 170 -11.60 12.91 -9.47
C GLY A 170 -12.79 13.61 -10.13
N ARG A 171 -12.50 14.66 -10.90
CA ARG A 171 -13.52 15.46 -11.59
C ARG A 171 -13.92 14.90 -12.96
N THR A 172 -13.49 13.71 -13.32
CA THR A 172 -13.90 13.01 -14.54
C THR A 172 -15.33 12.50 -14.40
N ALA A 173 -16.05 12.34 -15.52
CA ALA A 173 -17.40 11.75 -15.51
C ALA A 173 -17.39 10.36 -14.83
N ARG A 174 -16.34 9.59 -15.05
CA ARG A 174 -16.14 8.27 -14.45
C ARG A 174 -15.93 8.37 -12.94
N GLY A 175 -15.07 9.30 -12.47
CA GLY A 175 -14.85 9.55 -11.04
C GLY A 175 -16.13 9.97 -10.32
N ILE A 176 -16.96 10.83 -10.95
CA ILE A 176 -18.26 11.25 -10.41
C ILE A 176 -19.21 10.04 -10.30
N VAL A 177 -19.30 9.19 -11.33
CA VAL A 177 -20.13 7.97 -11.30
C VAL A 177 -19.67 7.02 -10.19
N TRP A 178 -18.38 6.82 -10.04
CA TRP A 178 -17.82 5.99 -8.97
C TRP A 178 -18.15 6.51 -7.56
N HIS A 179 -18.21 7.82 -7.40
CA HIS A 179 -18.54 8.44 -6.12
C HIS A 179 -20.03 8.38 -5.78
N LEU A 180 -20.90 8.58 -6.77
CA LEU A 180 -22.35 8.67 -6.57
C LEU A 180 -23.09 7.35 -6.65
N ALA A 181 -22.58 6.39 -7.44
CA ALA A 181 -23.25 5.12 -7.63
C ALA A 181 -23.09 4.18 -6.41
N PRO A 182 -24.13 3.42 -6.05
CA PRO A 182 -24.03 2.42 -5.00
C PRO A 182 -22.93 1.40 -5.30
N SER A 183 -22.09 1.10 -4.31
CA SER A 183 -20.93 0.21 -4.47
C SER A 183 -21.32 -1.20 -5.00
N ARG A 184 -22.54 -1.67 -4.69
CA ARG A 184 -23.07 -2.95 -5.21
C ARG A 184 -23.29 -2.90 -6.72
N LEU A 185 -23.76 -1.76 -7.26
CA LEU A 185 -23.98 -1.59 -8.70
C LEU A 185 -22.62 -1.51 -9.44
N ILE A 186 -21.65 -0.80 -8.87
CA ILE A 186 -20.29 -0.74 -9.42
C ILE A 186 -19.66 -2.13 -9.45
N SER A 187 -19.74 -2.87 -8.34
CA SER A 187 -19.21 -4.24 -8.27
C SER A 187 -19.88 -5.17 -9.28
N TRP A 188 -21.21 -5.05 -9.44
CA TRP A 188 -21.93 -5.81 -10.45
C TRP A 188 -21.46 -5.47 -11.87
N ALA A 189 -21.34 -4.19 -12.20
CA ALA A 189 -20.88 -3.73 -13.51
C ALA A 189 -19.45 -4.20 -13.81
N GLN A 190 -18.54 -4.12 -12.82
CA GLN A 190 -17.18 -4.65 -12.99
C GLN A 190 -17.18 -6.14 -13.35
N CYS A 191 -17.95 -6.96 -12.63
CA CYS A 191 -17.95 -8.41 -12.86
C CYS A 191 -18.70 -8.80 -14.12
N HIS A 192 -19.84 -8.15 -14.46
CA HIS A 192 -20.73 -8.61 -15.54
C HIS A 192 -20.56 -7.83 -16.85
N LEU A 193 -20.19 -6.55 -16.81
CA LEU A 193 -19.99 -5.74 -18.01
C LEU A 193 -18.50 -5.65 -18.40
N LEU A 194 -17.61 -5.54 -17.40
CA LEU A 194 -16.17 -5.46 -17.63
C LEU A 194 -15.46 -6.82 -17.48
N ASN A 195 -16.22 -7.87 -17.14
CA ASN A 195 -15.72 -9.24 -16.94
C ASN A 195 -14.52 -9.33 -15.96
N TYR A 196 -14.52 -8.51 -14.90
CA TYR A 196 -13.50 -8.64 -13.86
C TYR A 196 -13.72 -9.94 -13.06
N PRO A 197 -12.64 -10.66 -12.66
CA PRO A 197 -12.74 -11.88 -11.87
C PRO A 197 -13.40 -11.66 -10.50
N ALA A 198 -13.16 -10.46 -9.95
CA ALA A 198 -13.75 -9.98 -8.71
C ALA A 198 -13.79 -8.44 -8.71
N PRO A 199 -14.63 -7.82 -7.86
CA PRO A 199 -14.75 -6.37 -7.81
C PRO A 199 -13.53 -5.72 -7.16
N MET A 200 -13.02 -4.65 -7.77
CA MET A 200 -12.02 -3.76 -7.20
C MET A 200 -12.72 -2.55 -6.59
N LYS A 201 -13.02 -2.62 -5.29
CA LYS A 201 -13.68 -1.54 -4.55
C LYS A 201 -12.69 -0.42 -4.25
N MET A 202 -13.20 0.80 -4.12
CA MET A 202 -12.39 1.98 -3.81
C MET A 202 -12.98 2.69 -2.59
N THR A 203 -12.10 3.03 -1.64
CA THR A 203 -12.42 3.76 -0.43
C THR A 203 -11.58 5.05 -0.42
N VAL A 204 -12.24 6.18 -0.21
CA VAL A 204 -11.59 7.49 -0.09
C VAL A 204 -11.34 7.80 1.38
N VAL A 205 -10.16 8.34 1.69
CA VAL A 205 -9.80 8.85 3.02
C VAL A 205 -9.50 10.34 2.90
N PRO A 206 -10.42 11.23 3.30
CA PRO A 206 -10.19 12.66 3.25
C PRO A 206 -8.92 13.07 4.01
N HIS A 207 -8.22 14.07 3.49
CA HIS A 207 -6.98 14.56 4.13
C HIS A 207 -7.15 14.90 5.62
N ALA A 208 -8.26 15.56 5.98
CA ALA A 208 -8.55 15.90 7.38
C ALA A 208 -8.68 14.68 8.29
N ASP A 209 -9.17 13.55 7.74
CA ASP A 209 -9.28 12.29 8.49
C ASP A 209 -7.90 11.67 8.69
N MET A 210 -7.06 11.70 7.65
CA MET A 210 -5.67 11.23 7.74
C MET A 210 -4.90 12.00 8.82
N VAL A 211 -5.01 13.33 8.83
CA VAL A 211 -4.36 14.19 9.85
C VAL A 211 -4.83 13.81 11.26
N ARG A 212 -6.16 13.69 11.47
CA ARG A 212 -6.71 13.32 12.79
C ARG A 212 -6.24 11.94 13.25
N LEU A 213 -6.24 10.97 12.33
CA LEU A 213 -5.85 9.61 12.66
C LEU A 213 -4.37 9.52 13.03
N MET A 214 -3.49 10.18 12.27
CA MET A 214 -2.06 10.19 12.58
C MET A 214 -1.79 10.84 13.93
N ALA A 215 -2.41 11.98 14.22
CA ALA A 215 -2.27 12.66 15.51
C ALA A 215 -2.77 11.81 16.70
N ALA A 216 -3.79 10.97 16.50
CA ALA A 216 -4.32 10.09 17.54
C ALA A 216 -3.40 8.90 17.87
N HIS A 217 -2.43 8.58 17.01
CA HIS A 217 -1.54 7.42 17.15
C HIS A 217 -0.04 7.78 17.13
N ASP A 218 0.31 8.96 17.63
CA ASP A 218 1.71 9.45 17.70
C ASP A 218 2.40 9.51 16.32
N GLY A 219 1.64 9.77 15.25
CA GLY A 219 2.14 9.96 13.90
C GLY A 219 2.20 11.44 13.51
N GLU A 220 3.33 11.87 12.98
CA GLU A 220 3.55 13.21 12.43
C GLU A 220 3.62 13.14 10.90
N ILE A 221 2.75 13.84 10.17
CA ILE A 221 2.88 13.97 8.71
C ILE A 221 4.03 14.95 8.44
N VAL A 222 5.16 14.43 7.98
CA VAL A 222 6.39 15.17 7.71
C VAL A 222 6.58 15.51 6.25
N GLY A 223 5.74 14.95 5.38
CA GLY A 223 5.72 15.25 3.96
C GLY A 223 4.45 14.74 3.30
N GLN A 224 4.04 15.41 2.22
CA GLN A 224 2.95 14.96 1.37
C GLN A 224 3.14 15.45 -0.06
N TRP A 225 2.70 14.62 -1.04
CA TRP A 225 2.74 14.99 -2.45
C TRP A 225 1.64 14.28 -3.23
N ARG A 226 1.34 14.78 -4.42
CA ARG A 226 0.37 14.12 -5.29
C ARG A 226 0.92 12.79 -5.79
N ASP A 227 0.15 11.74 -5.66
CA ASP A 227 0.48 10.42 -6.19
C ASP A 227 -0.05 10.31 -7.62
N LEU A 228 0.86 10.14 -8.58
CA LEU A 228 0.55 10.10 -10.01
C LEU A 228 0.31 8.67 -10.54
N LEU A 229 0.45 7.66 -9.70
CA LEU A 229 0.18 6.25 -10.09
C LEU A 229 -1.30 5.94 -10.28
N TYR A 230 -2.17 6.79 -9.77
CA TYR A 230 -3.61 6.62 -9.88
C TYR A 230 -4.14 7.27 -11.15
N SER A 231 -5.27 6.73 -11.66
CA SER A 231 -5.97 7.36 -12.78
C SER A 231 -6.52 8.74 -12.40
N GLU A 232 -6.82 9.58 -13.39
CA GLU A 232 -7.43 10.91 -13.18
C GLU A 232 -8.82 10.85 -12.51
N ASP A 233 -9.39 9.63 -12.40
CA ASP A 233 -10.67 9.40 -11.72
C ASP A 233 -10.56 9.61 -10.18
N TRP A 234 -9.35 9.72 -9.63
CA TRP A 234 -9.07 9.89 -8.21
C TRP A 234 -7.99 10.95 -7.98
N VAL A 235 -8.22 11.81 -6.99
CA VAL A 235 -7.15 12.64 -6.44
C VAL A 235 -6.49 11.86 -5.33
N CYS A 236 -5.23 11.48 -5.54
CA CYS A 236 -4.50 10.65 -4.60
C CYS A 236 -3.33 11.43 -4.01
N THR A 237 -3.14 11.26 -2.71
CA THR A 237 -2.04 11.87 -1.97
C THR A 237 -1.18 10.76 -1.37
N ARG A 238 0.12 10.92 -1.52
CA ARG A 238 1.11 10.12 -0.80
C ARG A 238 1.60 10.90 0.40
N TYR A 239 1.64 10.24 1.54
CA TYR A 239 2.06 10.81 2.82
C TYR A 239 3.34 10.15 3.28
N ALA A 240 4.29 10.94 3.78
CA ALA A 240 5.37 10.49 4.64
C ALA A 240 4.99 10.81 6.09
N VAL A 241 4.80 9.79 6.89
CA VAL A 241 4.40 9.90 8.30
C VAL A 241 5.53 9.37 9.16
N ARG A 242 6.02 10.19 10.08
CA ARG A 242 7.03 9.79 11.06
C ARG A 242 6.34 9.29 12.31
N ARG A 243 6.77 8.14 12.85
CA ARG A 243 6.42 7.76 14.21
C ARG A 243 7.14 8.69 15.19
N ALA A 244 6.39 9.39 16.06
CA ALA A 244 6.98 10.23 17.09
C ALA A 244 7.88 9.38 18.01
N GLY A 245 9.06 9.90 18.35
CA GLY A 245 9.87 9.36 19.43
C GLY A 245 9.19 9.68 20.76
N ARG A 246 8.98 8.70 21.64
CA ARG A 246 8.68 9.06 23.03
C ARG A 246 9.82 9.94 23.52
N PRO A 247 9.55 11.11 24.17
CA PRO A 247 10.60 11.84 24.84
C PRO A 247 11.32 10.85 25.77
N ARG A 248 12.65 10.78 25.70
CA ARG A 248 13.44 10.07 26.70
C ARG A 248 13.02 10.66 28.05
N GLN A 249 12.36 9.87 28.90
CA GLN A 249 12.29 10.21 30.30
C GLN A 249 13.76 10.17 30.78
N GLU A 250 14.36 11.34 30.97
CA GLU A 250 15.62 11.42 31.70
C GLU A 250 15.35 10.80 33.08
N PRO A 251 16.17 9.83 33.53
CA PRO A 251 16.04 9.32 34.85
C PRO A 251 16.17 10.51 35.82
N LEU A 252 15.14 10.74 36.64
CA LEU A 252 15.24 11.64 37.76
C LEU A 252 16.44 11.14 38.62
N HIS A 253 17.54 11.88 38.56
CA HIS A 253 18.64 11.71 39.49
C HIS A 253 18.15 12.22 40.83
N ASP A 254 17.86 11.29 41.74
CA ASP A 254 17.71 11.54 43.19
C ASP A 254 19.09 11.81 43.80
#